data_dd806d8dacd261259135f959108b1e03
#
_entry.id   dd806d8dacd261259135f959108b1e03
#
_cell.length_a   1.000
_cell.length_b   1.000
_cell.length_c   1.000
_cell.angle_alpha   90.00
_cell.angle_beta   90.00
_cell.angle_gamma   90.00
#
_symmetry.space_group_name_H-M   'P 1'
#
loop_
_entity.id
_entity.type
_entity.pdbx_description
1 polymer ?
#
loop_
_entity_poly.entity_id
_entity_poly.type
_entity_poly.pdbx_seq_one_letter_code
_entity_poly.pdbx_strand_id
1 'polypeptide(L)'
;MRELGPGPALIVFSLAAGLFLVIALAIGLGTPLAALDANAGTWLHVRATPLVTNAMAAVSFLGAPTTLTIVAVAGSLLLLYRRMQSEAATLSTVVLGGNFLNFCLKHLVQRGRPVFDDPIFSLPTYSFPSGHAMASTVFYGLLAIYALVNARQRYAAYVAVAAAVFMVALVSFSRVYLGLHYVSDVMGGIAEGIAWLAFCFAALHYIRRGESSTGADADS
;
A
#
# COMPACT_ATOMS: atom_id res chain seq x y z
N MET A 1 15.69 13.35 18.03
CA MET A 1 14.40 12.90 17.52
C MET A 1 13.54 12.50 18.73
N ARG A 2 12.34 13.06 18.89
CA ARG A 2 11.41 12.49 19.87
C ARG A 2 11.12 11.07 19.44
N GLU A 3 11.59 10.12 20.20
CA GLU A 3 11.34 8.70 19.96
C GLU A 3 9.84 8.46 20.21
N LEU A 4 9.06 8.47 19.12
CA LEU A 4 7.73 7.89 19.16
C LEU A 4 7.94 6.41 19.47
N GLY A 5 7.56 5.99 20.67
CA GLY A 5 7.63 4.57 21.04
C GLY A 5 6.81 3.70 20.08
N PRO A 6 6.94 2.36 20.12
CA PRO A 6 6.23 1.46 19.21
C PRO A 6 4.71 1.45 19.43
N GLY A 7 4.22 1.98 20.55
CA GLY A 7 2.80 1.99 20.91
C GLY A 7 1.87 2.54 19.83
N PRO A 8 2.10 3.76 19.31
CA PRO A 8 1.26 4.30 18.23
C PRO A 8 1.28 3.43 16.95
N ALA A 9 2.43 2.87 16.57
CA ALA A 9 2.53 2.00 15.42
C ALA A 9 1.73 0.70 15.60
N LEU A 10 1.77 0.10 16.80
CA LEU A 10 0.98 -1.09 17.13
C LEU A 10 -0.53 -0.81 17.13
N ILE A 11 -0.96 0.37 17.59
CA ILE A 11 -2.38 0.78 17.50
C ILE A 11 -2.80 0.89 16.04
N VAL A 12 -2.03 1.59 15.20
CA VAL A 12 -2.31 1.73 13.77
C VAL A 12 -2.34 0.36 13.07
N PHE A 13 -1.39 -0.51 13.39
CA PHE A 13 -1.38 -1.89 12.90
C PHE A 13 -2.66 -2.63 13.26
N SER A 14 -3.06 -2.61 14.53
CA SER A 14 -4.25 -3.33 15.01
C SER A 14 -5.53 -2.82 14.36
N LEU A 15 -5.69 -1.51 14.21
CA LEU A 15 -6.85 -0.91 13.57
C LEU A 15 -6.90 -1.24 12.07
N ALA A 16 -5.78 -1.12 11.37
CA ALA A 16 -5.72 -1.39 9.93
C ALA A 16 -5.87 -2.89 9.62
N ALA A 17 -5.24 -3.77 10.39
CA ALA A 17 -5.40 -5.21 10.28
C ALA A 17 -6.83 -5.64 10.62
N GLY A 18 -7.43 -5.06 11.66
CA GLY A 18 -8.83 -5.27 12.02
C GLY A 18 -9.79 -4.87 10.88
N LEU A 19 -9.58 -3.68 10.29
CA LEU A 19 -10.36 -3.24 9.12
C LEU A 19 -10.21 -4.19 7.93
N PHE A 20 -8.97 -4.61 7.63
CA PHE A 20 -8.72 -5.61 6.58
C PHE A 20 -9.50 -6.90 6.81
N LEU A 21 -9.44 -7.43 8.03
CA LEU A 21 -10.15 -8.66 8.40
C LEU A 21 -11.67 -8.52 8.29
N VAL A 22 -12.24 -7.39 8.73
CA VAL A 22 -13.68 -7.11 8.60
C VAL A 22 -14.09 -7.11 7.13
N ILE A 23 -13.33 -6.45 6.25
CA ILE A 23 -13.60 -6.43 4.81
C ILE A 23 -13.49 -7.85 4.21
N ALA A 24 -12.43 -8.58 4.53
CA ALA A 24 -12.20 -9.94 4.03
C ALA A 24 -13.32 -10.90 4.47
N LEU A 25 -13.75 -10.82 5.72
CA LEU A 25 -14.87 -11.62 6.24
C LEU A 25 -16.19 -11.23 5.57
N ALA A 26 -16.45 -9.92 5.40
CA ALA A 26 -17.66 -9.45 4.71
C ALA A 26 -17.75 -9.97 3.27
N ILE A 27 -16.62 -10.04 2.57
CA ILE A 27 -16.52 -10.63 1.23
C ILE A 27 -16.78 -12.14 1.29
N GLY A 28 -16.12 -12.86 2.20
CA GLY A 28 -16.25 -14.32 2.33
C GLY A 28 -17.65 -14.78 2.73
N LEU A 29 -18.37 -13.97 3.52
CA LEU A 29 -19.73 -14.26 3.97
C LEU A 29 -20.82 -13.81 2.97
N GLY A 30 -20.46 -13.24 1.81
CA GLY A 30 -21.43 -12.82 0.79
C GLY A 30 -22.38 -11.71 1.26
N THR A 31 -21.91 -10.79 2.08
CA THR A 31 -22.73 -9.68 2.63
C THR A 31 -23.20 -8.72 1.52
N PRO A 32 -24.16 -7.78 1.81
CA PRO A 32 -24.59 -6.75 0.87
C PRO A 32 -23.48 -5.87 0.28
N LEU A 33 -22.26 -5.93 0.85
CA LEU A 33 -21.07 -5.27 0.32
C LEU A 33 -20.81 -5.64 -1.15
N ALA A 34 -21.08 -6.89 -1.54
CA ALA A 34 -20.91 -7.35 -2.92
C ALA A 34 -21.84 -6.62 -3.90
N ALA A 35 -23.07 -6.31 -3.47
CA ALA A 35 -24.03 -5.54 -4.30
C ALA A 35 -23.59 -4.08 -4.43
N LEU A 36 -23.08 -3.46 -3.37
CA LEU A 36 -22.56 -2.10 -3.42
C LEU A 36 -21.32 -2.01 -4.34
N ASP A 37 -20.44 -2.98 -4.27
CA ASP A 37 -19.26 -3.10 -5.13
C ASP A 37 -19.64 -3.20 -6.61
N ALA A 38 -20.60 -4.08 -6.95
CA ALA A 38 -21.06 -4.27 -8.31
C ALA A 38 -21.72 -3.00 -8.87
N ASN A 39 -22.58 -2.35 -8.08
CA ASN A 39 -23.26 -1.11 -8.47
C ASN A 39 -22.28 0.03 -8.74
N ALA A 40 -21.27 0.21 -7.88
CA ALA A 40 -20.24 1.24 -8.06
C ALA A 40 -19.41 0.99 -9.33
N GLY A 41 -19.01 -0.26 -9.58
CA GLY A 41 -18.27 -0.65 -10.78
C GLY A 41 -19.07 -0.40 -12.04
N THR A 42 -20.34 -0.85 -12.10
CA THR A 42 -21.23 -0.64 -13.24
C THR A 42 -21.48 0.85 -13.48
N TRP A 43 -21.72 1.64 -12.43
CA TRP A 43 -21.96 3.07 -12.56
C TRP A 43 -20.77 3.82 -13.19
N LEU A 44 -19.56 3.44 -12.88
CA LEU A 44 -18.34 3.98 -13.49
C LEU A 44 -18.14 3.48 -14.91
N HIS A 45 -18.33 2.18 -15.14
CA HIS A 45 -18.11 1.54 -16.43
C HIS A 45 -18.98 2.15 -17.55
N VAL A 46 -20.28 2.34 -17.32
CA VAL A 46 -21.20 2.93 -18.31
C VAL A 46 -20.91 4.42 -18.61
N ARG A 47 -20.09 5.08 -17.80
CA ARG A 47 -19.65 6.48 -17.97
C ARG A 47 -18.22 6.61 -18.46
N ALA A 48 -17.57 5.50 -18.76
CA ALA A 48 -16.20 5.51 -19.24
C ALA A 48 -16.09 6.20 -20.60
N THR A 49 -15.09 7.06 -20.75
CA THR A 49 -14.76 7.72 -22.01
C THR A 49 -13.30 7.46 -22.38
N PRO A 50 -12.93 7.40 -23.67
CA PRO A 50 -11.57 7.08 -24.08
C PRO A 50 -10.49 7.99 -23.45
N LEU A 51 -10.79 9.30 -23.35
CA LEU A 51 -9.85 10.26 -22.75
C LEU A 51 -9.59 9.97 -21.28
N VAL A 52 -10.66 9.77 -20.49
CA VAL A 52 -10.54 9.50 -19.04
C VAL A 52 -9.95 8.11 -18.83
N THR A 53 -10.30 7.12 -19.64
CA THR A 53 -9.73 5.77 -19.58
C THR A 53 -8.21 5.79 -19.77
N ASN A 54 -7.71 6.50 -20.79
CA ASN A 54 -6.27 6.64 -21.02
C ASN A 54 -5.58 7.36 -19.85
N ALA A 55 -6.18 8.41 -19.31
CA ALA A 55 -5.66 9.10 -18.13
C ALA A 55 -5.61 8.18 -16.91
N MET A 56 -6.68 7.40 -16.66
CA MET A 56 -6.73 6.45 -15.54
C MET A 56 -5.75 5.29 -15.73
N ALA A 57 -5.51 4.84 -16.96
CA ALA A 57 -4.47 3.85 -17.26
C ALA A 57 -3.07 4.38 -16.95
N ALA A 58 -2.76 5.63 -17.33
CA ALA A 58 -1.50 6.29 -16.99
C ALA A 58 -1.31 6.46 -15.47
N VAL A 59 -2.36 6.88 -14.77
CA VAL A 59 -2.36 6.98 -13.30
C VAL A 59 -2.14 5.60 -12.67
N SER A 60 -2.83 4.57 -13.16
CA SER A 60 -2.68 3.20 -12.68
C SER A 60 -1.24 2.69 -12.82
N PHE A 61 -0.53 3.07 -13.90
CA PHE A 61 0.86 2.71 -14.10
C PHE A 61 1.79 3.27 -13.00
N LEU A 62 1.51 4.48 -12.49
CA LEU A 62 2.29 5.08 -11.40
C LEU A 62 2.14 4.34 -10.06
N GLY A 63 1.05 3.60 -9.89
CA GLY A 63 0.81 2.76 -8.71
C GLY A 63 0.99 1.26 -8.96
N ALA A 64 1.46 0.85 -10.13
CA ALA A 64 1.63 -0.56 -10.44
C ALA A 64 2.70 -1.19 -9.54
N PRO A 65 2.43 -2.37 -8.94
CA PRO A 65 3.42 -3.06 -8.09
C PRO A 65 4.76 -3.25 -8.80
N THR A 66 4.74 -3.56 -10.09
CA THR A 66 5.95 -3.71 -10.91
C THR A 66 6.72 -2.40 -11.05
N THR A 67 6.04 -1.29 -11.38
CA THR A 67 6.67 0.04 -11.50
C THR A 67 7.29 0.45 -10.18
N LEU A 68 6.53 0.35 -9.08
CA LEU A 68 7.02 0.75 -7.75
C LEU A 68 8.14 -0.16 -7.25
N THR A 69 8.13 -1.45 -7.61
CA THR A 69 9.24 -2.36 -7.32
C THR A 69 10.50 -1.97 -8.08
N ILE A 70 10.41 -1.66 -9.36
CA ILE A 70 11.57 -1.20 -10.15
C ILE A 70 12.16 0.09 -9.55
N VAL A 71 11.30 1.06 -9.20
CA VAL A 71 11.73 2.32 -8.57
C VAL A 71 12.37 2.05 -7.20
N ALA A 72 11.80 1.17 -6.39
CA ALA A 72 12.35 0.82 -5.08
C ALA A 72 13.70 0.09 -5.20
N VAL A 73 13.84 -0.83 -6.13
CA VAL A 73 15.13 -1.52 -6.39
C VAL A 73 16.18 -0.53 -6.86
N ALA A 74 15.86 0.33 -7.83
CA ALA A 74 16.79 1.38 -8.30
C ALA A 74 17.19 2.34 -7.16
N GLY A 75 16.21 2.76 -6.34
CA GLY A 75 16.46 3.58 -5.15
C GLY A 75 17.35 2.87 -4.13
N SER A 76 17.11 1.59 -3.87
CA SER A 76 17.92 0.79 -2.94
C SER A 76 19.36 0.64 -3.43
N LEU A 77 19.59 0.40 -4.73
CA LEU A 77 20.92 0.35 -5.33
C LEU A 77 21.65 1.70 -5.20
N LEU A 78 20.95 2.81 -5.42
CA LEU A 78 21.51 4.14 -5.24
C LEU A 78 21.87 4.39 -3.77
N LEU A 79 21.04 3.99 -2.81
CA LEU A 79 21.29 4.11 -1.38
C LEU A 79 22.52 3.26 -0.97
N LEU A 80 22.65 2.03 -1.49
CA LEU A 80 23.84 1.20 -1.28
C LEU A 80 25.11 1.84 -1.83
N TYR A 81 25.04 2.42 -3.03
CA TYR A 81 26.15 3.17 -3.60
C TYR A 81 26.57 4.35 -2.71
N ARG A 82 25.58 4.99 -2.08
CA ARG A 82 25.80 6.08 -1.11
C ARG A 82 26.18 5.61 0.29
N ARG A 83 26.41 4.32 0.49
CA ARG A 83 26.74 3.70 1.79
C ARG A 83 25.62 3.82 2.85
N MET A 84 24.39 4.03 2.42
CA MET A 84 23.17 4.11 3.27
C MET A 84 22.50 2.74 3.34
N GLN A 85 23.14 1.77 4.00
CA GLN A 85 22.72 0.36 3.98
C GLN A 85 21.38 0.16 4.72
N SER A 86 21.19 0.85 5.84
CA SER A 86 19.95 0.76 6.64
C SER A 86 18.72 1.24 5.88
N GLU A 87 18.87 2.35 5.17
CA GLU A 87 17.79 2.93 4.34
C GLU A 87 17.49 2.04 3.14
N ALA A 88 18.53 1.49 2.50
CA ALA A 88 18.38 0.55 1.39
C ALA A 88 17.64 -0.73 1.84
N ALA A 89 18.03 -1.31 2.97
CA ALA A 89 17.39 -2.48 3.55
C ALA A 89 15.92 -2.17 3.91
N THR A 90 15.66 -1.01 4.53
CA THR A 90 14.30 -0.57 4.87
C THR A 90 13.42 -0.46 3.61
N LEU A 91 13.89 0.25 2.57
CA LEU A 91 13.14 0.43 1.32
C LEU A 91 12.83 -0.92 0.66
N SER A 92 13.84 -1.78 0.54
CA SER A 92 13.69 -3.12 -0.06
C SER A 92 12.70 -3.99 0.74
N THR A 93 12.89 -4.09 2.06
CA THR A 93 12.04 -4.93 2.93
C THR A 93 10.59 -4.46 2.90
N VAL A 94 10.37 -3.16 3.00
CA VAL A 94 9.01 -2.58 3.03
C VAL A 94 8.28 -2.82 1.70
N VAL A 95 8.92 -2.58 0.57
CA VAL A 95 8.25 -2.70 -0.74
C VAL A 95 8.14 -4.16 -1.18
N LEU A 96 9.21 -4.93 -1.13
CA LEU A 96 9.20 -6.33 -1.56
C LEU A 96 8.38 -7.21 -0.62
N GLY A 97 8.51 -7.01 0.69
CA GLY A 97 7.75 -7.72 1.69
C GLY A 97 6.25 -7.43 1.59
N GLY A 98 5.85 -6.17 1.35
CA GLY A 98 4.46 -5.81 1.10
C GLY A 98 3.89 -6.50 -0.14
N ASN A 99 4.64 -6.50 -1.26
CA ASN A 99 4.21 -7.20 -2.47
C ASN A 99 4.09 -8.72 -2.26
N PHE A 100 5.00 -9.31 -1.51
CA PHE A 100 4.94 -10.73 -1.15
C PHE A 100 3.73 -11.05 -0.26
N LEU A 101 3.46 -10.21 0.74
CA LEU A 101 2.27 -10.33 1.59
C LEU A 101 0.99 -10.27 0.76
N ASN A 102 0.87 -9.27 -0.13
CA ASN A 102 -0.27 -9.13 -1.03
C ASN A 102 -0.47 -10.36 -1.93
N PHE A 103 0.63 -10.91 -2.46
CA PHE A 103 0.59 -12.15 -3.22
C PHE A 103 0.01 -13.31 -2.39
N CYS A 104 0.47 -13.50 -1.16
CA CYS A 104 -0.04 -14.55 -0.27
C CYS A 104 -1.53 -14.35 0.03
N LEU A 105 -1.94 -13.12 0.38
CA LEU A 105 -3.34 -12.80 0.71
C LEU A 105 -4.28 -12.99 -0.48
N LYS A 106 -3.84 -12.66 -1.70
CA LYS A 106 -4.60 -12.93 -2.93
C LYS A 106 -4.90 -14.41 -3.11
N HIS A 107 -3.91 -15.27 -2.88
CA HIS A 107 -4.06 -16.72 -3.01
C HIS A 107 -4.84 -17.35 -1.85
N LEU A 108 -4.91 -16.68 -0.71
CA LEU A 108 -5.73 -17.11 0.42
C LEU A 108 -7.21 -16.81 0.19
N VAL A 109 -7.54 -15.59 -0.28
CA VAL A 109 -8.94 -15.14 -0.42
C VAL A 109 -9.57 -15.54 -1.75
N GLN A 110 -8.80 -15.56 -2.84
CA GLN A 110 -9.18 -16.03 -4.18
C GLN A 110 -10.46 -15.39 -4.76
N ARG A 111 -10.71 -14.12 -4.45
CA ARG A 111 -11.88 -13.40 -4.95
C ARG A 111 -11.82 -13.21 -6.46
N GLY A 112 -12.93 -13.52 -7.18
CA GLY A 112 -13.09 -13.22 -8.60
C GLY A 112 -13.09 -11.71 -8.88
N ARG A 113 -12.73 -11.32 -10.08
CA ARG A 113 -12.75 -9.91 -10.53
C ARG A 113 -14.14 -9.48 -11.01
N PRO A 114 -14.42 -8.16 -11.08
CA PRO A 114 -15.60 -7.67 -11.80
C PRO A 114 -15.64 -8.21 -13.23
N VAL A 115 -16.82 -8.60 -13.67
CA VAL A 115 -17.06 -9.10 -15.03
C VAL A 115 -18.01 -8.13 -15.72
N PHE A 116 -17.62 -7.67 -16.92
CA PHE A 116 -18.39 -6.80 -17.79
C PHE A 116 -18.49 -7.46 -19.17
N ASP A 117 -19.59 -7.23 -19.88
CA ASP A 117 -19.77 -7.75 -21.24
C ASP A 117 -18.77 -7.14 -22.23
N ASP A 118 -18.36 -5.89 -21.99
CA ASP A 118 -17.34 -5.15 -22.73
C ASP A 118 -16.24 -4.66 -21.79
N PRO A 119 -15.29 -5.54 -21.40
CA PRO A 119 -14.27 -5.19 -20.41
C PRO A 119 -13.21 -4.23 -21.01
N ILE A 120 -12.93 -3.12 -20.33
CA ILE A 120 -11.85 -2.19 -20.69
C ILE A 120 -10.48 -2.90 -20.60
N PHE A 121 -10.28 -3.70 -19.54
CA PHE A 121 -9.12 -4.55 -19.32
C PHE A 121 -9.52 -5.83 -18.60
N SER A 122 -8.77 -6.89 -18.80
CA SER A 122 -8.89 -8.13 -18.02
C SER A 122 -7.53 -8.58 -17.48
N LEU A 123 -7.53 -9.22 -16.31
CA LEU A 123 -6.32 -9.75 -15.67
C LEU A 123 -6.60 -11.16 -15.15
N PRO A 124 -5.69 -12.12 -15.37
CA PRO A 124 -5.88 -13.53 -14.97
C PRO A 124 -5.57 -13.80 -13.49
N THR A 125 -5.66 -12.80 -12.62
CA THR A 125 -5.31 -12.91 -11.20
C THR A 125 -6.50 -12.59 -10.31
N TYR A 126 -6.43 -12.99 -9.02
CA TYR A 126 -7.46 -12.68 -8.03
C TYR A 126 -7.63 -11.18 -7.76
N SER A 127 -8.85 -10.80 -7.38
CA SER A 127 -9.22 -9.40 -7.18
C SER A 127 -8.77 -8.84 -5.84
N PHE A 128 -9.08 -9.54 -4.75
CA PHE A 128 -8.83 -9.06 -3.38
C PHE A 128 -7.53 -9.62 -2.79
N PRO A 129 -6.78 -8.80 -2.05
CA PRO A 129 -6.82 -7.34 -1.99
C PRO A 129 -6.16 -6.69 -3.22
N SER A 130 -6.44 -5.38 -3.48
CA SER A 130 -5.87 -4.66 -4.62
C SER A 130 -4.38 -4.41 -4.45
N GLY A 131 -3.56 -5.03 -5.31
CA GLY A 131 -2.11 -4.86 -5.28
C GLY A 131 -1.64 -3.45 -5.63
N HIS A 132 -2.36 -2.71 -6.51
CA HIS A 132 -2.03 -1.32 -6.82
C HIS A 132 -2.29 -0.40 -5.63
N ALA A 133 -3.43 -0.57 -4.95
CA ALA A 133 -3.76 0.20 -3.76
C ALA A 133 -2.76 -0.07 -2.63
N MET A 134 -2.43 -1.34 -2.40
CA MET A 134 -1.43 -1.75 -1.40
C MET A 134 -0.04 -1.18 -1.72
N ALA A 135 0.48 -1.42 -2.92
CA ALA A 135 1.82 -0.98 -3.31
C ALA A 135 1.95 0.55 -3.28
N SER A 136 0.91 1.28 -3.73
CA SER A 136 0.87 2.75 -3.62
C SER A 136 0.87 3.21 -2.17
N THR A 137 0.08 2.57 -1.30
CA THR A 137 0.04 2.90 0.13
C THR A 137 1.41 2.68 0.78
N VAL A 138 2.05 1.55 0.49
CA VAL A 138 3.36 1.21 1.02
C VAL A 138 4.43 2.17 0.52
N PHE A 139 4.50 2.40 -0.79
CA PHE A 139 5.57 3.21 -1.38
C PHE A 139 5.41 4.70 -1.05
N TYR A 140 4.26 5.30 -1.38
CA TYR A 140 4.02 6.72 -1.12
C TYR A 140 3.91 7.02 0.38
N GLY A 141 3.36 6.08 1.17
CA GLY A 141 3.33 6.19 2.62
C GLY A 141 4.74 6.17 3.24
N LEU A 142 5.65 5.32 2.77
CA LEU A 142 7.05 5.32 3.21
C LEU A 142 7.74 6.65 2.89
N LEU A 143 7.53 7.21 1.69
CA LEU A 143 8.06 8.53 1.32
C LEU A 143 7.51 9.64 2.21
N ALA A 144 6.21 9.61 2.53
CA ALA A 144 5.58 10.57 3.44
C ALA A 144 6.16 10.47 4.86
N ILE A 145 6.36 9.27 5.39
CA ILE A 145 7.00 9.04 6.69
C ILE A 145 8.44 9.57 6.67
N TYR A 146 9.19 9.29 5.61
CA TYR A 146 10.55 9.81 5.47
C TYR A 146 10.58 11.35 5.46
N ALA A 147 9.63 11.97 4.75
CA ALA A 147 9.50 13.43 4.75
C ALA A 147 9.12 13.99 6.12
N LEU A 148 8.20 13.35 6.86
CA LEU A 148 7.81 13.75 8.22
C LEU A 148 8.99 13.73 9.20
N VAL A 149 9.89 12.76 9.05
CA VAL A 149 11.05 12.59 9.95
C VAL A 149 12.19 13.54 9.60
N ASN A 150 12.42 13.82 8.30
CA ASN A 150 13.63 14.49 7.83
C ASN A 150 13.42 15.91 7.30
N ALA A 151 12.18 16.35 7.04
CA ALA A 151 11.94 17.69 6.49
C ALA A 151 12.31 18.77 7.51
N ARG A 152 13.11 19.75 7.07
CA ARG A 152 13.46 20.93 7.87
C ARG A 152 12.26 21.81 8.20
N GLN A 153 11.29 21.87 7.27
CA GLN A 153 10.07 22.66 7.40
C GLN A 153 8.87 21.75 7.51
N ARG A 154 8.05 21.93 8.53
CA ARG A 154 6.82 21.16 8.75
C ARG A 154 5.85 21.23 7.55
N TYR A 155 5.80 22.36 6.89
CA TYR A 155 4.97 22.56 5.69
C TYR A 155 5.34 21.55 4.58
N ALA A 156 6.63 21.38 4.29
CA ALA A 156 7.08 20.40 3.28
C ALA A 156 6.67 18.96 3.62
N ALA A 157 6.73 18.60 4.91
CA ALA A 157 6.24 17.29 5.37
C ALA A 157 4.73 17.14 5.17
N TYR A 158 3.92 18.13 5.50
CA TYR A 158 2.47 18.07 5.29
C TYR A 158 2.10 18.00 3.79
N VAL A 159 2.81 18.74 2.93
CA VAL A 159 2.63 18.63 1.48
C VAL A 159 2.97 17.23 0.98
N ALA A 160 4.05 16.61 1.46
CA ALA A 160 4.41 15.24 1.10
C ALA A 160 3.34 14.22 1.53
N VAL A 161 2.79 14.37 2.74
CA VAL A 161 1.68 13.53 3.22
C VAL A 161 0.44 13.71 2.36
N ALA A 162 0.05 14.96 2.08
CA ALA A 162 -1.11 15.25 1.25
C ALA A 162 -0.95 14.68 -0.18
N ALA A 163 0.24 14.81 -0.76
CA ALA A 163 0.58 14.24 -2.07
C ALA A 163 0.51 12.70 -2.04
N ALA A 164 1.02 12.05 -1.00
CA ALA A 164 0.95 10.61 -0.84
C ALA A 164 -0.51 10.12 -0.75
N VAL A 165 -1.33 10.76 0.09
CA VAL A 165 -2.75 10.44 0.22
C VAL A 165 -3.48 10.63 -1.10
N PHE A 166 -3.21 11.75 -1.81
CA PHE A 166 -3.78 12.03 -3.11
C PHE A 166 -3.39 10.96 -4.15
N MET A 167 -2.12 10.57 -4.22
CA MET A 167 -1.66 9.54 -5.15
C MET A 167 -2.28 8.18 -4.85
N VAL A 168 -2.36 7.78 -3.58
CA VAL A 168 -3.03 6.52 -3.18
C VAL A 168 -4.50 6.55 -3.58
N ALA A 169 -5.21 7.64 -3.30
CA ALA A 169 -6.63 7.79 -3.66
C ALA A 169 -6.83 7.75 -5.18
N LEU A 170 -5.99 8.46 -5.94
CA LEU A 170 -6.09 8.56 -7.39
C LEU A 170 -5.79 7.22 -8.08
N VAL A 171 -4.71 6.53 -7.66
CA VAL A 171 -4.40 5.18 -8.15
C VAL A 171 -5.53 4.21 -7.79
N SER A 172 -6.01 4.25 -6.56
CA SER A 172 -7.11 3.42 -6.07
C SER A 172 -8.38 3.61 -6.87
N PHE A 173 -8.75 4.86 -7.11
CA PHE A 173 -9.90 5.21 -7.96
C PHE A 173 -9.71 4.69 -9.39
N SER A 174 -8.51 4.81 -9.96
CA SER A 174 -8.24 4.32 -11.31
C SER A 174 -8.53 2.82 -11.45
N ARG A 175 -8.32 2.02 -10.38
CA ARG A 175 -8.55 0.57 -10.43
C ARG A 175 -10.02 0.20 -10.49
N VAL A 176 -10.86 0.95 -9.79
CA VAL A 176 -12.33 0.78 -9.84
C VAL A 176 -12.87 1.29 -11.18
N TYR A 177 -12.42 2.47 -11.63
CA TYR A 177 -12.81 3.06 -12.91
C TYR A 177 -12.50 2.14 -14.11
N LEU A 178 -11.33 1.52 -14.12
CA LEU A 178 -10.90 0.59 -15.18
C LEU A 178 -11.59 -0.79 -15.08
N GLY A 179 -12.51 -1.00 -14.13
CA GLY A 179 -13.24 -2.24 -13.95
C GLY A 179 -12.40 -3.43 -13.47
N LEU A 180 -11.20 -3.17 -12.93
CA LEU A 180 -10.24 -4.22 -12.54
C LEU A 180 -10.38 -4.68 -11.10
N HIS A 181 -10.99 -3.85 -10.25
CA HIS A 181 -11.20 -4.10 -8.83
C HIS A 181 -12.52 -3.54 -8.34
N TYR A 182 -13.06 -4.16 -7.31
CA TYR A 182 -14.14 -3.62 -6.52
C TYR A 182 -13.63 -2.54 -5.55
N VAL A 183 -14.54 -1.69 -5.06
CA VAL A 183 -14.22 -0.67 -4.05
C VAL A 183 -13.64 -1.32 -2.78
N SER A 184 -14.25 -2.42 -2.34
CA SER A 184 -13.77 -3.16 -1.16
C SER A 184 -12.38 -3.78 -1.35
N ASP A 185 -12.00 -4.19 -2.59
CA ASP A 185 -10.64 -4.67 -2.87
C ASP A 185 -9.60 -3.58 -2.65
N VAL A 186 -9.95 -2.37 -3.06
CA VAL A 186 -9.10 -1.19 -2.92
C VAL A 186 -8.97 -0.78 -1.45
N MET A 187 -10.09 -0.75 -0.73
CA MET A 187 -10.08 -0.48 0.72
C MET A 187 -9.26 -1.52 1.50
N GLY A 188 -9.42 -2.81 1.13
CA GLY A 188 -8.61 -3.89 1.68
C GLY A 188 -7.12 -3.71 1.39
N GLY A 189 -6.74 -3.33 0.16
CA GLY A 189 -5.35 -3.06 -0.21
C GLY A 189 -4.74 -1.88 0.53
N ILE A 190 -5.50 -0.79 0.75
CA ILE A 190 -5.06 0.35 1.57
C ILE A 190 -4.86 -0.08 3.03
N ALA A 191 -5.83 -0.81 3.60
CA ALA A 191 -5.75 -1.29 4.98
C ALA A 191 -4.55 -2.23 5.18
N GLU A 192 -4.32 -3.17 4.24
CA GLU A 192 -3.15 -4.03 4.19
C GLU A 192 -1.84 -3.23 4.16
N GLY A 193 -1.75 -2.23 3.27
CA GLY A 193 -0.56 -1.39 3.13
C GLY A 193 -0.25 -0.57 4.39
N ILE A 194 -1.28 -0.01 5.05
CA ILE A 194 -1.12 0.71 6.33
C ILE A 194 -0.67 -0.25 7.43
N ALA A 195 -1.30 -1.44 7.54
CA ALA A 195 -0.91 -2.44 8.52
C ALA A 195 0.54 -2.89 8.32
N TRP A 196 0.95 -3.16 7.08
CA TRP A 196 2.31 -3.55 6.75
C TRP A 196 3.34 -2.47 7.10
N LEU A 197 3.08 -1.20 6.75
CA LEU A 197 3.94 -0.08 7.13
C LEU A 197 4.09 0.05 8.65
N ALA A 198 2.98 -0.01 9.37
CA ALA A 198 2.97 0.10 10.83
C ALA A 198 3.73 -1.07 11.49
N PHE A 199 3.58 -2.29 10.98
CA PHE A 199 4.35 -3.46 11.41
C PHE A 199 5.84 -3.27 11.19
N CYS A 200 6.26 -2.88 9.98
CA CYS A 200 7.67 -2.64 9.67
C CYS A 200 8.27 -1.55 10.58
N PHE A 201 7.51 -0.49 10.87
CA PHE A 201 7.96 0.60 11.74
C PHE A 201 8.14 0.13 13.19
N ALA A 202 7.20 -0.65 13.71
CA ALA A 202 7.32 -1.25 15.03
C ALA A 202 8.51 -2.22 15.11
N ALA A 203 8.66 -3.09 14.12
CA ALA A 203 9.76 -4.06 14.07
C ALA A 203 11.13 -3.38 14.06
N LEU A 204 11.32 -2.36 13.21
CA LEU A 204 12.56 -1.57 13.15
C LEU A 204 12.88 -0.88 14.49
N HIS A 205 11.87 -0.41 15.20
CA HIS A 205 12.06 0.19 16.51
C HIS A 205 12.61 -0.82 17.54
N TYR A 206 12.07 -2.03 17.56
CA TYR A 206 12.53 -3.09 18.47
C TYR A 206 13.95 -3.58 18.15
N ILE A 207 14.27 -3.75 16.85
CA ILE A 207 15.62 -4.18 16.41
C ILE A 207 16.67 -3.16 16.88
N ARG A 208 16.46 -1.86 16.65
CA ARG A 208 17.38 -0.80 17.05
C ARG A 208 17.58 -0.69 18.56
N ARG A 209 16.56 -0.97 19.36
CA ARG A 209 16.69 -1.02 20.82
C ARG A 209 17.48 -2.22 21.31
N GLY A 210 17.31 -3.38 20.69
CA GLY A 210 18.10 -4.57 21.02
C GLY A 210 19.60 -4.37 20.79
N GLU A 211 19.97 -3.73 19.67
CA GLU A 211 21.37 -3.43 19.36
C GLU A 211 22.01 -2.46 20.36
N SER A 212 21.26 -1.47 20.85
CA SER A 212 21.77 -0.49 21.83
C SER A 212 21.94 -1.09 23.24
N SER A 213 21.17 -2.10 23.62
CA SER A 213 21.34 -2.78 24.93
C SER A 213 22.51 -3.76 24.92
N THR A 214 22.74 -4.47 23.82
CA THR A 214 23.83 -5.46 23.71
C THR A 214 25.21 -4.78 23.61
N GLY A 215 25.29 -3.56 23.04
CA GLY A 215 26.53 -2.77 22.99
C GLY A 215 26.96 -2.22 24.37
N ALA A 216 25.99 -1.92 25.23
CA ALA A 216 26.27 -1.40 26.58
C ALA A 216 26.82 -2.48 27.54
N ASP A 217 26.44 -3.75 27.34
CA ASP A 217 26.89 -4.88 28.17
C ASP A 217 28.29 -5.42 27.73
N ALA A 218 28.74 -5.05 26.51
CA ALA A 218 30.06 -5.47 26.00
C ALA A 218 31.21 -4.54 26.43
N ASP A 219 30.91 -3.32 26.90
CA ASP A 219 31.89 -2.33 27.37
C ASP A 219 31.97 -2.24 28.90
N SER A 220 31.28 -3.11 29.64
CA SER A 220 31.34 -3.24 31.12
C SER A 220 32.15 -4.46 31.54
#